data_96f741772ca016e53d75986c5bcdd102
#
_entry.id   96f741772ca016e53d75986c5bcdd102
#
_cell.length_a   1.000
_cell.length_b   1.000
_cell.length_c   1.000
_cell.angle_alpha   90.00
_cell.angle_beta   90.00
_cell.angle_gamma   90.00
#
_symmetry.space_group_name_H-M   'P 1'
#
loop_
_entity.id
_entity.type
_entity.pdbx_description
1 polymer ?
#
loop_
_entity_poly.entity_id
_entity_poly.type
_entity_poly.pdbx_seq_one_letter_code
_entity_poly.pdbx_strand_id
1 'polypeptide(L)'
;MTETVLNALTPTPLAAALALQAGLKLELTGYRGVLTPQHLDAAGAETDALLRGAAVHDLGWMRHVAVRGEDRARWLSGMVTNAVETLPKQSGAYNLVLNAQGRIQGDAIVWHQGGSEGGVYELEVDAAQSEALLTHLDHFIIMDDVELLPLPGWTALGLAGPKAPEMLAALGLPAPEADLTSANAPLDGGTIRVQRCHSPLVPRFELWIEESQAADRWQRLIAAGATPVGSNALETLRILEGTPAYGIDIQSRDLAQETSQMRALSFTKGCYLGQEIVERIRSRGQVHRHLRSLEIIPDNTGDDLPLPGTELKLAGKPAGTLTSVTALTSLPALQLDGTQPSGARRIFAIGMVRAEAEISKEPLRYAGGEARILTTPLEVRGGNAAEKNV
;
A
#
# COMPACT_ATOMS: atom_id res chain seq x y z
N MET A 1 -14.74 -1.09 13.26
CA MET A 1 -15.06 -2.54 13.23
C MET A 1 -15.80 -2.88 14.50
N THR A 2 -16.82 -3.75 14.44
CA THR A 2 -17.54 -4.20 15.64
C THR A 2 -16.68 -5.21 16.41
N GLU A 3 -16.85 -5.30 17.73
CA GLU A 3 -16.12 -6.23 18.61
C GLU A 3 -16.21 -7.70 18.14
N THR A 4 -17.34 -8.06 17.54
CA THR A 4 -17.58 -9.41 16.95
C THR A 4 -16.65 -9.69 15.76
N VAL A 5 -16.33 -8.70 14.93
CA VAL A 5 -15.43 -8.86 13.79
C VAL A 5 -13.97 -8.97 14.26
N LEU A 6 -13.58 -8.20 15.27
CA LEU A 6 -12.24 -8.28 15.87
C LEU A 6 -11.95 -9.66 16.46
N ASN A 7 -12.94 -10.28 17.11
CA ASN A 7 -12.79 -11.61 17.72
C ASN A 7 -12.61 -12.75 16.70
N ALA A 8 -12.89 -12.51 15.41
CA ALA A 8 -12.68 -13.49 14.33
C ALA A 8 -11.30 -13.39 13.65
N LEU A 9 -10.55 -12.31 13.91
CA LEU A 9 -9.23 -12.10 13.30
C LEU A 9 -8.14 -12.81 14.09
N THR A 10 -7.14 -13.33 13.36
CA THR A 10 -5.96 -13.97 13.96
C THR A 10 -4.80 -12.97 14.05
N PRO A 11 -3.97 -13.02 15.12
CA PRO A 11 -2.74 -12.24 15.19
C PRO A 11 -1.77 -12.63 14.07
N THR A 12 -0.99 -11.67 13.59
CA THR A 12 0.16 -11.96 12.74
C THR A 12 1.19 -12.81 13.49
N PRO A 13 2.08 -13.55 12.79
CA PRO A 13 3.16 -14.31 13.44
C PRO A 13 3.99 -13.46 14.37
N LEU A 14 4.34 -12.22 13.98
CA LEU A 14 5.08 -11.29 14.82
C LEU A 14 4.25 -10.85 16.04
N ALA A 15 3.01 -10.42 15.85
CA ALA A 15 2.14 -9.98 16.95
C ALA A 15 1.94 -11.09 17.99
N ALA A 16 1.74 -12.34 17.55
CA ALA A 16 1.64 -13.49 18.42
C ALA A 16 2.94 -13.72 19.23
N ALA A 17 4.10 -13.61 18.59
CA ALA A 17 5.40 -13.76 19.25
C ALA A 17 5.68 -12.64 20.26
N LEU A 18 5.36 -11.39 19.91
CA LEU A 18 5.52 -10.24 20.80
C LEU A 18 4.60 -10.32 22.03
N ALA A 19 3.38 -10.79 21.87
CA ALA A 19 2.42 -10.94 22.97
C ALA A 19 2.89 -11.95 24.04
N LEU A 20 3.79 -12.87 23.70
CA LEU A 20 4.40 -13.83 24.64
C LEU A 20 5.57 -13.24 25.43
N GLN A 21 6.09 -12.06 25.07
CA GLN A 21 7.18 -11.42 25.78
C GLN A 21 6.70 -10.80 27.10
N ALA A 22 7.31 -11.20 28.19
CA ALA A 22 6.93 -10.75 29.52
C ALA A 22 7.10 -9.22 29.66
N GLY A 23 6.04 -8.55 30.11
CA GLY A 23 6.06 -7.10 30.41
C GLY A 23 5.74 -6.18 29.22
N LEU A 24 5.55 -6.69 28.02
CA LEU A 24 5.10 -5.88 26.88
C LEU A 24 3.57 -5.80 26.89
N LYS A 25 3.01 -4.60 27.11
CA LYS A 25 1.59 -4.35 26.94
C LYS A 25 1.33 -3.97 25.48
N LEU A 26 1.00 -4.99 24.67
CA LEU A 26 0.76 -4.82 23.24
C LEU A 26 -0.71 -4.52 22.99
N GLU A 27 -1.02 -3.38 22.37
CA GLU A 27 -2.35 -3.07 21.87
C GLU A 27 -2.47 -3.54 20.42
N LEU A 28 -3.35 -4.51 20.19
CA LEU A 28 -3.62 -5.06 18.84
C LEU A 28 -4.87 -4.43 18.25
N THR A 29 -4.83 -4.17 16.96
CA THR A 29 -5.96 -3.70 16.18
C THR A 29 -6.16 -4.56 14.94
N GLY A 30 -7.40 -4.60 14.44
CA GLY A 30 -7.70 -5.21 13.16
C GLY A 30 -7.19 -4.35 12.00
N TYR A 31 -6.24 -4.85 11.25
CA TYR A 31 -5.67 -4.17 10.10
C TYR A 31 -5.46 -5.16 8.95
N ARG A 32 -5.99 -4.83 7.76
CA ARG A 32 -5.84 -5.66 6.54
C ARG A 32 -6.18 -7.15 6.71
N GLY A 33 -7.20 -7.45 7.53
CA GLY A 33 -7.69 -8.83 7.72
C GLY A 33 -7.02 -9.64 8.82
N VAL A 34 -6.16 -9.04 9.64
CA VAL A 34 -5.47 -9.67 10.77
C VAL A 34 -5.41 -8.75 11.98
N LEU A 35 -4.97 -9.27 13.13
CA LEU A 35 -4.59 -8.45 14.29
C LEU A 35 -3.09 -8.15 14.25
N THR A 36 -2.75 -6.87 14.34
CA THR A 36 -1.36 -6.37 14.35
C THR A 36 -1.18 -5.28 15.40
N PRO A 37 0.05 -4.97 15.84
CA PRO A 37 0.29 -3.87 16.77
C PRO A 37 -0.24 -2.54 16.22
N GLN A 38 -1.08 -1.85 17.02
CA GLN A 38 -1.62 -0.56 16.66
C GLN A 38 -0.58 0.55 16.80
N HIS A 39 0.10 0.55 17.94
CA HIS A 39 1.20 1.44 18.32
C HIS A 39 2.27 0.63 19.05
N LEU A 40 3.53 1.04 18.93
CA LEU A 40 4.68 0.46 19.63
C LEU A 40 5.47 1.55 20.35
N ASP A 41 5.27 2.82 19.99
CA ASP A 41 5.82 4.01 20.63
C ASP A 41 4.79 5.17 20.50
N ALA A 42 5.14 6.36 20.98
CA ALA A 42 4.32 7.53 20.79
C ALA A 42 4.10 7.85 19.29
N ALA A 43 2.86 8.13 18.88
CA ALA A 43 2.47 8.26 17.47
C ALA A 43 3.34 9.28 16.69
N GLY A 44 3.77 10.37 17.33
CA GLY A 44 4.67 11.35 16.71
C GLY A 44 6.08 10.81 16.47
N ALA A 45 6.62 9.98 17.37
CA ALA A 45 7.92 9.36 17.23
C ALA A 45 7.92 8.30 16.14
N GLU A 46 6.85 7.50 16.05
CA GLU A 46 6.69 6.49 15.00
C GLU A 46 6.66 7.11 13.59
N THR A 47 5.86 8.16 13.42
CA THR A 47 5.77 8.87 12.13
C THR A 47 7.10 9.56 11.78
N ASP A 48 7.78 10.13 12.77
CA ASP A 48 9.09 10.74 12.58
C ASP A 48 10.15 9.73 12.14
N ALA A 49 10.14 8.54 12.72
CA ALA A 49 11.03 7.45 12.34
C ALA A 49 10.81 7.01 10.87
N LEU A 50 9.54 6.93 10.42
CA LEU A 50 9.20 6.64 9.02
C LEU A 50 9.69 7.72 8.07
N LEU A 51 9.60 9.00 8.44
CA LEU A 51 9.89 10.09 7.53
C LEU A 51 11.36 10.56 7.56
N ARG A 52 12.11 10.28 8.63
CA ARG A 52 13.50 10.79 8.81
C ARG A 52 14.52 9.75 9.25
N GLY A 53 14.06 8.59 9.71
CA GLY A 53 14.89 7.52 10.27
C GLY A 53 14.87 6.25 9.45
N ALA A 54 14.90 5.13 10.18
CA ALA A 54 14.55 3.80 9.72
C ALA A 54 13.54 3.20 10.70
N ALA A 55 12.38 2.83 10.22
CA ALA A 55 11.31 2.25 10.99
C ALA A 55 11.10 0.79 10.59
N VAL A 56 10.96 -0.09 11.57
CA VAL A 56 10.58 -1.50 11.38
C VAL A 56 9.13 -1.70 11.76
N HIS A 57 8.39 -2.46 10.96
CA HIS A 57 6.98 -2.73 11.18
C HIS A 57 6.56 -4.14 10.77
N ASP A 58 5.46 -4.59 11.36
CA ASP A 58 4.83 -5.85 10.99
C ASP A 58 4.19 -5.74 9.59
N LEU A 59 4.35 -6.77 8.76
CA LEU A 59 3.69 -6.96 7.47
C LEU A 59 3.01 -8.33 7.38
N GLY A 60 2.78 -8.98 8.51
CA GLY A 60 2.15 -10.29 8.56
C GLY A 60 0.71 -10.35 8.01
N TRP A 61 0.15 -9.23 7.54
CA TRP A 61 -1.09 -9.21 6.76
C TRP A 61 -0.88 -9.46 5.26
N MET A 62 0.34 -9.40 4.75
CA MET A 62 0.63 -9.70 3.35
C MET A 62 0.61 -11.22 3.11
N ARG A 63 0.16 -11.61 1.95
CA ARG A 63 0.11 -13.01 1.51
C ARG A 63 0.77 -13.13 0.15
N HIS A 64 1.55 -14.18 -0.03
CA HIS A 64 2.04 -14.60 -1.33
C HIS A 64 1.28 -15.84 -1.81
N VAL A 65 0.92 -15.82 -3.09
CA VAL A 65 0.27 -16.94 -3.78
C VAL A 65 1.07 -17.26 -5.03
N ALA A 66 1.67 -18.45 -5.08
CA ALA A 66 2.37 -18.89 -6.28
C ALA A 66 1.36 -19.21 -7.39
N VAL A 67 1.67 -18.78 -8.61
CA VAL A 67 0.94 -19.12 -9.83
C VAL A 67 1.81 -20.11 -10.60
N ARG A 68 1.37 -21.37 -10.68
CA ARG A 68 2.10 -22.48 -11.29
C ARG A 68 1.37 -23.02 -12.52
N GLY A 69 1.99 -23.99 -13.20
CA GLY A 69 1.49 -24.61 -14.43
C GLY A 69 2.16 -24.06 -15.68
N GLU A 70 1.99 -24.75 -16.81
CA GLU A 70 2.61 -24.35 -18.09
C GLU A 70 2.01 -23.08 -18.65
N ASP A 71 0.69 -22.86 -18.45
CA ASP A 71 -0.05 -21.71 -18.96
C ASP A 71 0.01 -20.46 -18.07
N ARG A 72 0.66 -20.52 -16.90
CA ARG A 72 0.64 -19.48 -15.84
C ARG A 72 0.86 -18.06 -16.34
N ALA A 73 1.85 -17.83 -17.20
CA ALA A 73 2.20 -16.48 -17.65
C ALA A 73 1.12 -15.90 -18.57
N ARG A 74 0.67 -16.69 -19.56
CA ARG A 74 -0.38 -16.32 -20.50
C ARG A 74 -1.71 -16.09 -19.79
N TRP A 75 -2.10 -17.04 -18.93
CA TRP A 75 -3.34 -16.97 -18.17
C TRP A 75 -3.33 -15.75 -17.24
N LEU A 76 -2.28 -15.57 -16.46
CA LEU A 76 -2.15 -14.43 -15.54
C LEU A 76 -2.21 -13.10 -16.29
N SER A 77 -1.55 -13.01 -17.45
CA SER A 77 -1.65 -11.85 -18.34
C SER A 77 -3.09 -11.57 -18.76
N GLY A 78 -3.93 -12.58 -18.94
CA GLY A 78 -5.35 -12.44 -19.22
C GLY A 78 -6.20 -11.98 -18.02
N MET A 79 -5.70 -12.10 -16.81
CA MET A 79 -6.46 -11.83 -15.58
C MET A 79 -6.15 -10.46 -14.96
N VAL A 80 -5.01 -9.85 -15.27
CA VAL A 80 -4.53 -8.63 -14.64
C VAL A 80 -4.33 -7.49 -15.64
N THR A 81 -4.37 -6.26 -15.15
CA THR A 81 -4.40 -5.05 -15.99
C THR A 81 -3.04 -4.58 -16.50
N ASN A 82 -1.94 -4.99 -15.88
CA ASN A 82 -0.60 -4.59 -16.29
C ASN A 82 0.13 -5.69 -17.07
N ALA A 83 1.21 -5.35 -17.75
CA ALA A 83 2.04 -6.28 -18.49
C ALA A 83 2.85 -7.15 -17.51
N VAL A 84 2.62 -8.47 -17.53
CA VAL A 84 3.30 -9.42 -16.63
C VAL A 84 4.14 -10.46 -17.38
N GLU A 85 3.78 -10.82 -18.61
CA GLU A 85 4.58 -11.78 -19.42
C GLU A 85 5.99 -11.29 -19.72
N THR A 86 6.17 -9.98 -19.81
CA THR A 86 7.45 -9.34 -20.12
C THR A 86 8.18 -8.81 -18.90
N LEU A 87 7.69 -9.12 -17.70
CA LEU A 87 8.36 -8.71 -16.46
C LEU A 87 9.77 -9.31 -16.39
N PRO A 88 10.81 -8.48 -16.14
CA PRO A 88 12.14 -8.99 -15.84
C PRO A 88 12.10 -9.90 -14.60
N LYS A 89 13.05 -10.82 -14.54
CA LYS A 89 13.24 -11.64 -13.32
C LYS A 89 13.55 -10.73 -12.13
N GLN A 90 13.04 -11.10 -10.96
CA GLN A 90 13.16 -10.33 -9.71
C GLN A 90 12.55 -8.93 -9.80
N SER A 91 11.49 -8.77 -10.58
CA SER A 91 10.71 -7.54 -10.63
C SER A 91 9.22 -7.80 -10.46
N GLY A 92 8.49 -6.77 -10.11
CA GLY A 92 7.05 -6.81 -9.89
C GLY A 92 6.32 -5.75 -10.71
N ALA A 93 5.01 -5.91 -10.82
CA ALA A 93 4.10 -4.91 -11.36
C ALA A 93 2.83 -4.85 -10.52
N TYR A 94 2.41 -3.63 -10.19
CA TYR A 94 1.12 -3.41 -9.55
C TYR A 94 -0.01 -3.56 -10.56
N ASN A 95 -1.03 -4.28 -10.18
CA ASN A 95 -2.14 -4.65 -11.03
C ASN A 95 -3.47 -4.45 -10.32
N LEU A 96 -4.50 -4.18 -11.12
CA LEU A 96 -5.89 -4.37 -10.72
C LEU A 96 -6.40 -5.68 -11.35
N VAL A 97 -7.27 -6.36 -10.64
CA VAL A 97 -8.05 -7.50 -11.16
C VAL A 97 -9.47 -7.02 -11.40
N LEU A 98 -9.98 -7.23 -12.59
CA LEU A 98 -11.29 -6.73 -13.01
C LEU A 98 -12.26 -7.88 -13.27
N ASN A 99 -13.55 -7.57 -13.26
CA ASN A 99 -14.57 -8.42 -13.87
C ASN A 99 -14.85 -8.00 -15.34
N ALA A 100 -15.69 -8.74 -16.02
CA ALA A 100 -16.06 -8.47 -17.43
C ALA A 100 -16.69 -7.08 -17.65
N GLN A 101 -17.27 -6.47 -16.62
CA GLN A 101 -17.83 -5.12 -16.64
C GLN A 101 -16.80 -4.04 -16.31
N GLY A 102 -15.51 -4.38 -16.22
CA GLY A 102 -14.42 -3.46 -15.90
C GLY A 102 -14.41 -2.95 -14.47
N ARG A 103 -15.13 -3.61 -13.55
CA ARG A 103 -15.17 -3.28 -12.13
C ARG A 103 -14.06 -4.00 -11.38
N ILE A 104 -13.44 -3.30 -10.44
CA ILE A 104 -12.30 -3.82 -9.68
C ILE A 104 -12.77 -4.91 -8.71
N GLN A 105 -12.12 -6.06 -8.73
CA GLN A 105 -12.38 -7.17 -7.82
C GLN A 105 -11.29 -7.32 -6.76
N GLY A 106 -10.16 -6.66 -6.95
CA GLY A 106 -9.02 -6.61 -6.06
C GLY A 106 -7.83 -5.97 -6.73
N ASP A 107 -6.75 -5.86 -5.97
CA ASP A 107 -5.44 -5.43 -6.47
C ASP A 107 -4.35 -6.40 -5.98
N ALA A 108 -3.26 -6.47 -6.71
CA ALA A 108 -2.11 -7.29 -6.37
C ALA A 108 -0.83 -6.75 -6.99
N ILE A 109 0.30 -7.02 -6.35
CA ILE A 109 1.59 -6.95 -7.04
C ILE A 109 1.86 -8.34 -7.61
N VAL A 110 2.09 -8.42 -8.92
CA VAL A 110 2.56 -9.63 -9.57
C VAL A 110 4.07 -9.58 -9.59
N TRP A 111 4.71 -10.54 -8.95
CA TRP A 111 6.15 -10.72 -8.92
C TRP A 111 6.60 -11.82 -9.88
N HIS A 112 7.67 -11.57 -10.64
CA HIS A 112 8.41 -12.59 -11.40
C HIS A 112 9.70 -12.94 -10.65
N GLN A 113 9.65 -13.98 -9.83
CA GLN A 113 10.75 -14.33 -8.91
C GLN A 113 11.97 -14.98 -9.59
N GLY A 114 11.93 -15.18 -10.89
CA GLY A 114 12.99 -15.92 -11.56
C GLY A 114 12.81 -17.43 -11.41
N GLY A 115 13.89 -18.21 -11.57
CA GLY A 115 13.87 -19.66 -11.57
C GLY A 115 14.20 -20.26 -12.93
N SER A 116 14.24 -21.62 -13.03
CA SER A 116 14.38 -22.37 -14.29
C SER A 116 13.06 -22.39 -15.05
N GLU A 117 13.11 -22.59 -16.37
CA GLU A 117 11.95 -22.81 -17.25
C GLU A 117 10.77 -21.85 -17.05
N GLY A 118 10.95 -20.60 -17.49
CA GLY A 118 9.88 -19.59 -17.56
C GLY A 118 9.55 -18.89 -16.22
N GLY A 119 10.30 -19.17 -15.16
CA GLY A 119 10.20 -18.44 -13.88
C GLY A 119 8.99 -18.83 -13.02
N VAL A 120 8.95 -18.25 -11.83
CA VAL A 120 7.85 -18.37 -10.86
C VAL A 120 7.14 -17.03 -10.78
N TYR A 121 5.83 -17.02 -10.95
CA TYR A 121 4.99 -15.86 -10.69
C TYR A 121 4.34 -15.99 -9.31
N GLU A 122 4.31 -14.90 -8.59
CA GLU A 122 3.64 -14.81 -7.29
C GLU A 122 2.73 -13.58 -7.26
N LEU A 123 1.54 -13.75 -6.71
CA LEU A 123 0.65 -12.65 -6.36
C LEU A 123 0.94 -12.25 -4.92
N GLU A 124 1.23 -10.99 -4.68
CA GLU A 124 1.30 -10.39 -3.36
C GLU A 124 0.01 -9.61 -3.13
N VAL A 125 -0.73 -10.00 -2.11
CA VAL A 125 -2.04 -9.45 -1.77
C VAL A 125 -2.19 -9.29 -0.26
N ASP A 126 -3.05 -8.39 0.21
CA ASP A 126 -3.37 -8.36 1.63
C ASP A 126 -4.38 -9.44 2.04
N ALA A 127 -4.36 -9.82 3.31
CA ALA A 127 -5.20 -10.89 3.83
C ALA A 127 -6.69 -10.57 3.76
N ALA A 128 -7.07 -9.28 3.79
CA ALA A 128 -8.47 -8.86 3.78
C ALA A 128 -9.17 -9.18 2.45
N GLN A 129 -8.42 -9.20 1.34
CA GLN A 129 -8.97 -9.46 0.01
C GLN A 129 -8.57 -10.84 -0.56
N SER A 130 -7.59 -11.51 0.03
CA SER A 130 -6.93 -12.70 -0.51
C SER A 130 -7.93 -13.80 -0.89
N GLU A 131 -8.83 -14.19 -0.01
CA GLU A 131 -9.79 -15.28 -0.26
C GLU A 131 -10.75 -14.94 -1.41
N ALA A 132 -11.34 -13.73 -1.39
CA ALA A 132 -12.28 -13.29 -2.41
C ALA A 132 -11.60 -13.15 -3.78
N LEU A 133 -10.36 -12.62 -3.80
CA LEU A 133 -9.58 -12.46 -5.01
C LEU A 133 -9.20 -13.82 -5.64
N LEU A 134 -8.74 -14.76 -4.82
CA LEU A 134 -8.39 -16.10 -5.29
C LEU A 134 -9.62 -16.84 -5.80
N THR A 135 -10.76 -16.76 -5.12
CA THR A 135 -12.03 -17.32 -5.59
C THR A 135 -12.43 -16.73 -6.94
N HIS A 136 -12.27 -15.41 -7.11
CA HIS A 136 -12.56 -14.77 -8.40
C HIS A 136 -11.63 -15.26 -9.51
N LEU A 137 -10.33 -15.37 -9.26
CA LEU A 137 -9.34 -15.83 -10.24
C LEU A 137 -9.53 -17.31 -10.58
N ASP A 138 -9.77 -18.17 -9.59
CA ASP A 138 -9.99 -19.61 -9.76
C ASP A 138 -11.18 -19.91 -10.69
N HIS A 139 -12.22 -19.09 -10.65
CA HIS A 139 -13.38 -19.21 -11.54
C HIS A 139 -13.02 -19.16 -13.03
N PHE A 140 -11.88 -18.56 -13.40
CA PHE A 140 -11.42 -18.45 -14.79
C PHE A 140 -10.35 -19.48 -15.16
N ILE A 141 -10.04 -20.42 -14.29
CA ILE A 141 -9.19 -21.59 -14.61
C ILE A 141 -10.11 -22.70 -15.11
N ILE A 142 -10.27 -22.81 -16.45
CA ILE A 142 -11.22 -23.76 -17.05
C ILE A 142 -10.49 -24.92 -17.73
N MET A 143 -9.57 -24.62 -18.66
CA MET A 143 -8.80 -25.60 -19.41
C MET A 143 -7.30 -25.29 -19.41
N ASP A 144 -6.90 -24.25 -18.74
CA ASP A 144 -5.52 -23.82 -18.59
C ASP A 144 -4.80 -24.70 -17.55
N ASP A 145 -3.58 -25.09 -17.81
CA ASP A 145 -2.71 -25.69 -16.80
C ASP A 145 -2.17 -24.61 -15.88
N VAL A 146 -3.00 -24.26 -14.88
CA VAL A 146 -2.72 -23.22 -13.89
C VAL A 146 -3.20 -23.66 -12.52
N GLU A 147 -2.39 -23.38 -11.51
CA GLU A 147 -2.70 -23.62 -10.11
C GLU A 147 -2.32 -22.41 -9.27
N LEU A 148 -3.25 -21.98 -8.39
CA LEU A 148 -3.04 -20.89 -7.42
C LEU A 148 -2.75 -21.51 -6.05
N LEU A 149 -1.51 -21.37 -5.58
CA LEU A 149 -1.03 -22.00 -4.35
C LEU A 149 -0.63 -20.93 -3.32
N PRO A 150 -1.43 -20.70 -2.26
CA PRO A 150 -0.99 -19.91 -1.13
C PRO A 150 0.32 -20.47 -0.56
N LEU A 151 1.24 -19.60 -0.19
CA LEU A 151 2.54 -19.95 0.39
C LEU A 151 2.49 -19.80 1.91
N PRO A 152 2.08 -20.82 2.67
CA PRO A 152 2.06 -20.78 4.13
C PRO A 152 3.48 -20.83 4.71
N GLY A 153 3.62 -20.42 5.97
CA GLY A 153 4.89 -20.48 6.69
C GLY A 153 5.84 -19.30 6.38
N TRP A 154 5.41 -18.35 5.53
CA TRP A 154 6.14 -17.13 5.22
C TRP A 154 5.40 -15.92 5.77
N THR A 155 6.18 -14.95 6.27
CA THR A 155 5.70 -13.66 6.73
C THR A 155 6.67 -12.58 6.28
N ALA A 156 6.29 -11.31 6.44
CA ALA A 156 7.17 -10.21 6.14
C ALA A 156 7.30 -9.23 7.32
N LEU A 157 8.48 -8.63 7.41
CA LEU A 157 8.73 -7.42 8.18
C LEU A 157 8.97 -6.29 7.19
N GLY A 158 8.42 -5.11 7.47
CA GLY A 158 8.70 -3.93 6.69
C GLY A 158 9.84 -3.12 7.28
N LEU A 159 10.68 -2.55 6.44
CA LEU A 159 11.68 -1.56 6.81
C LEU A 159 11.48 -0.32 5.94
N ALA A 160 11.19 0.83 6.57
CA ALA A 160 10.82 2.05 5.87
C ALA A 160 11.58 3.27 6.41
N GLY A 161 11.80 4.25 5.54
CA GLY A 161 12.43 5.51 5.89
C GLY A 161 13.72 5.78 5.13
N PRO A 162 14.20 7.05 5.13
CA PRO A 162 15.37 7.45 4.36
C PRO A 162 16.66 6.73 4.74
N LYS A 163 16.76 6.20 5.96
CA LYS A 163 17.92 5.42 6.43
C LYS A 163 17.77 3.90 6.25
N ALA A 164 16.65 3.43 5.70
CA ALA A 164 16.42 2.00 5.49
C ALA A 164 17.44 1.33 4.55
N PRO A 165 17.85 1.93 3.41
CA PRO A 165 18.88 1.34 2.55
C PRO A 165 20.22 1.17 3.25
N GLU A 166 20.67 2.17 4.03
CA GLU A 166 21.93 2.13 4.78
C GLU A 166 21.87 1.04 5.85
N MET A 167 20.73 0.88 6.51
CA MET A 167 20.54 -0.17 7.52
C MET A 167 20.59 -1.57 6.91
N LEU A 168 19.95 -1.79 5.75
CA LEU A 168 20.06 -3.06 5.02
C LEU A 168 21.53 -3.38 4.71
N ALA A 169 22.26 -2.39 4.17
CA ALA A 169 23.68 -2.56 3.85
C ALA A 169 24.52 -2.90 5.10
N ALA A 170 24.27 -2.24 6.24
CA ALA A 170 24.95 -2.51 7.50
C ALA A 170 24.66 -3.92 8.05
N LEU A 171 23.51 -4.48 7.73
CA LEU A 171 23.12 -5.86 8.05
C LEU A 171 23.61 -6.89 7.02
N GLY A 172 24.32 -6.46 5.97
CA GLY A 172 24.79 -7.32 4.88
C GLY A 172 23.66 -7.81 3.98
N LEU A 173 22.52 -7.12 3.98
CA LEU A 173 21.36 -7.44 3.15
C LEU A 173 21.35 -6.58 1.87
N PRO A 174 20.83 -7.11 0.76
CA PRO A 174 20.66 -6.33 -0.46
C PRO A 174 19.65 -5.18 -0.23
N ALA A 175 19.90 -4.05 -0.87
CA ALA A 175 18.97 -2.93 -0.91
C ALA A 175 18.63 -2.63 -2.40
N PRO A 176 17.62 -3.28 -2.99
CA PRO A 176 17.22 -3.01 -4.38
C PRO A 176 16.95 -1.52 -4.59
N GLU A 177 17.46 -0.95 -5.70
CA GLU A 177 17.40 0.50 -5.94
C GLU A 177 16.10 0.92 -6.63
N ALA A 178 15.61 0.11 -7.57
CA ALA A 178 14.39 0.43 -8.30
C ALA A 178 13.15 -0.09 -7.58
N ASP A 179 12.07 0.67 -7.62
CA ASP A 179 10.76 0.24 -7.12
C ASP A 179 10.32 -1.07 -7.79
N LEU A 180 9.64 -1.91 -7.02
CA LEU A 180 9.14 -3.21 -7.46
C LEU A 180 10.26 -4.11 -8.02
N THR A 181 11.44 -4.08 -7.39
CA THR A 181 12.52 -5.06 -7.63
C THR A 181 12.82 -5.84 -6.35
N SER A 182 13.36 -7.04 -6.50
CA SER A 182 13.67 -7.93 -5.39
C SER A 182 15.07 -8.53 -5.50
N ALA A 183 15.64 -8.90 -4.37
CA ALA A 183 16.87 -9.66 -4.29
C ALA A 183 16.80 -10.67 -3.15
N ASN A 184 17.41 -11.84 -3.36
CA ASN A 184 17.52 -12.86 -2.32
C ASN A 184 18.93 -12.84 -1.71
N ALA A 185 19.03 -13.09 -0.41
CA ALA A 185 20.30 -13.28 0.28
C ALA A 185 20.24 -14.49 1.20
N PRO A 186 21.34 -15.21 1.39
CA PRO A 186 21.45 -16.22 2.43
C PRO A 186 21.42 -15.54 3.81
N LEU A 187 20.72 -16.15 4.75
CA LEU A 187 20.64 -15.63 6.12
C LEU A 187 20.45 -16.76 7.13
N ASP A 188 21.46 -17.00 7.98
CA ASP A 188 21.43 -17.93 9.12
C ASP A 188 20.78 -19.30 8.82
N GLY A 189 21.22 -19.95 7.74
CA GLY A 189 20.71 -21.26 7.33
C GLY A 189 19.42 -21.26 6.51
N GLY A 190 18.88 -20.10 6.21
CA GLY A 190 17.71 -19.89 5.33
C GLY A 190 17.98 -18.86 4.24
N THR A 191 16.92 -18.36 3.66
CA THR A 191 16.96 -17.29 2.66
C THR A 191 16.03 -16.17 3.07
N ILE A 192 16.48 -14.94 2.96
CA ILE A 192 15.65 -13.76 3.06
C ILE A 192 15.45 -13.19 1.66
N ARG A 193 14.24 -12.78 1.34
CA ARG A 193 13.93 -12.00 0.15
C ARG A 193 13.69 -10.56 0.55
N VAL A 194 14.43 -9.65 -0.04
CA VAL A 194 14.24 -8.21 0.13
C VAL A 194 13.56 -7.68 -1.13
N GLN A 195 12.37 -7.13 -0.97
CA GLN A 195 11.58 -6.51 -2.04
C GLN A 195 11.52 -5.00 -1.78
N ARG A 196 11.78 -4.19 -2.81
CA ARG A 196 11.54 -2.75 -2.74
C ARG A 196 10.13 -2.44 -3.17
N CYS A 197 9.36 -1.81 -2.28
CA CYS A 197 7.99 -1.38 -2.56
C CYS A 197 7.98 -0.08 -3.37
N HIS A 198 6.88 0.16 -4.06
CA HIS A 198 6.58 1.51 -4.53
C HIS A 198 6.15 2.37 -3.35
N SER A 199 6.93 3.42 -3.05
CA SER A 199 6.67 4.34 -1.95
C SER A 199 7.27 5.71 -2.31
N PRO A 200 6.43 6.68 -2.72
CA PRO A 200 6.90 7.94 -3.29
C PRO A 200 7.53 8.89 -2.26
N LEU A 201 7.25 8.74 -0.98
CA LEU A 201 7.79 9.63 0.06
C LEU A 201 9.11 9.15 0.63
N VAL A 202 9.24 7.85 0.92
CA VAL A 202 10.40 7.27 1.58
C VAL A 202 10.73 5.90 1.03
N PRO A 203 11.99 5.45 1.01
CA PRO A 203 12.34 4.08 0.67
C PRO A 203 11.61 3.10 1.58
N ARG A 204 10.96 2.08 1.00
CA ARG A 204 10.29 0.99 1.73
C ARG A 204 10.72 -0.36 1.18
N PHE A 205 10.98 -1.27 2.11
CA PHE A 205 11.38 -2.64 1.81
C PHE A 205 10.52 -3.63 2.58
N GLU A 206 10.27 -4.78 1.97
CA GLU A 206 9.68 -5.96 2.59
C GLU A 206 10.74 -7.03 2.74
N LEU A 207 10.86 -7.56 3.93
CA LEU A 207 11.79 -8.59 4.31
C LEU A 207 11.01 -9.88 4.50
N TRP A 208 10.92 -10.68 3.44
CA TRP A 208 10.20 -11.95 3.45
C TRP A 208 11.05 -13.05 4.05
N ILE A 209 10.55 -13.66 5.10
CA ILE A 209 11.24 -14.63 5.96
C ILE A 209 10.28 -15.75 6.36
N GLU A 210 10.81 -16.85 6.87
CA GLU A 210 10.00 -17.86 7.54
C GLU A 210 9.36 -17.28 8.81
N GLU A 211 8.10 -17.65 9.08
CA GLU A 211 7.35 -17.16 10.25
C GLU A 211 8.09 -17.42 11.57
N SER A 212 8.78 -18.56 11.68
CA SER A 212 9.58 -18.93 12.84
C SER A 212 10.71 -17.94 13.17
N GLN A 213 11.16 -17.18 12.18
CA GLN A 213 12.26 -16.21 12.31
C GLN A 213 11.77 -14.79 12.62
N ALA A 214 10.46 -14.52 12.55
CA ALA A 214 9.92 -13.16 12.64
C ALA A 214 10.40 -12.40 13.88
N ALA A 215 10.31 -13.01 15.07
CA ALA A 215 10.69 -12.36 16.32
C ALA A 215 12.19 -12.09 16.41
N ASP A 216 13.05 -13.03 15.98
CA ASP A 216 14.51 -12.84 15.99
C ASP A 216 14.92 -11.71 15.04
N ARG A 217 14.38 -11.69 13.81
CA ARG A 217 14.68 -10.65 12.83
C ARG A 217 14.19 -9.28 13.26
N TRP A 218 13.03 -9.23 13.87
CA TRP A 218 12.51 -8.02 14.49
C TRP A 218 13.48 -7.43 15.51
N GLN A 219 13.95 -8.26 16.45
CA GLN A 219 14.91 -7.82 17.47
C GLN A 219 16.24 -7.37 16.87
N ARG A 220 16.76 -8.05 15.84
CA ARG A 220 17.98 -7.65 15.15
C ARG A 220 17.85 -6.30 14.43
N LEU A 221 16.71 -6.00 13.81
CA LEU A 221 16.45 -4.71 13.19
C LEU A 221 16.40 -3.59 14.25
N ILE A 222 15.75 -3.84 15.39
CA ILE A 222 15.73 -2.88 16.51
C ILE A 222 17.16 -2.68 17.07
N ALA A 223 17.91 -3.74 17.27
CA ALA A 223 19.30 -3.66 17.75
C ALA A 223 20.21 -2.90 16.76
N ALA A 224 19.91 -2.93 15.46
CA ALA A 224 20.59 -2.16 14.43
C ALA A 224 20.15 -0.68 14.39
N GLY A 225 19.18 -0.28 15.22
CA GLY A 225 18.70 1.10 15.34
C GLY A 225 17.39 1.41 14.61
N ALA A 226 16.65 0.40 14.14
CA ALA A 226 15.31 0.63 13.62
C ALA A 226 14.34 0.95 14.76
N THR A 227 13.49 1.96 14.55
CA THR A 227 12.41 2.28 15.47
C THR A 227 11.20 1.39 15.17
N PRO A 228 10.67 0.64 16.16
CA PRO A 228 9.46 -0.13 15.94
C PRO A 228 8.26 0.79 15.78
N VAL A 229 7.39 0.51 14.79
CA VAL A 229 6.19 1.32 14.52
C VAL A 229 4.98 0.43 14.29
N GLY A 230 3.81 0.91 14.74
CA GLY A 230 2.55 0.21 14.59
C GLY A 230 1.81 0.55 13.29
N SER A 231 0.68 -0.12 13.09
CA SER A 231 -0.16 0.02 11.88
C SER A 231 -0.72 1.42 11.68
N ASN A 232 -0.94 2.19 12.75
CA ASN A 232 -1.43 3.57 12.63
C ASN A 232 -0.42 4.51 11.94
N ALA A 233 0.88 4.34 12.22
CA ALA A 233 1.92 5.10 11.55
C ALA A 233 2.04 4.73 10.07
N LEU A 234 1.85 3.44 9.74
CA LEU A 234 1.82 2.98 8.34
C LEU A 234 0.61 3.51 7.58
N GLU A 235 -0.55 3.52 8.22
CA GLU A 235 -1.76 4.10 7.63
C GLU A 235 -1.56 5.60 7.37
N THR A 236 -0.91 6.29 8.31
CA THR A 236 -0.53 7.70 8.12
C THR A 236 0.40 7.86 6.90
N LEU A 237 1.47 7.06 6.80
CA LEU A 237 2.39 7.11 5.65
C LEU A 237 1.64 6.86 4.33
N ARG A 238 0.79 5.83 4.27
CA ARG A 238 -0.01 5.49 3.10
C ARG A 238 -0.88 6.64 2.62
N ILE A 239 -1.56 7.33 3.56
CA ILE A 239 -2.44 8.46 3.25
C ILE A 239 -1.62 9.65 2.74
N LEU A 240 -0.46 9.93 3.34
CA LEU A 240 0.45 10.97 2.88
C LEU A 240 0.97 10.69 1.46
N GLU A 241 1.24 9.44 1.14
CA GLU A 241 1.66 8.99 -0.19
C GLU A 241 0.53 9.01 -1.22
N GLY A 242 -0.72 9.17 -0.79
CA GLY A 242 -1.88 9.03 -1.67
C GLY A 242 -2.04 7.62 -2.22
N THR A 243 -1.48 6.61 -1.56
CA THR A 243 -1.57 5.21 -1.96
C THR A 243 -2.89 4.63 -1.49
N PRO A 244 -3.81 4.25 -2.40
CA PRO A 244 -5.10 3.73 -2.01
C PRO A 244 -5.02 2.29 -1.50
N ALA A 245 -6.04 1.90 -0.74
CA ALA A 245 -6.24 0.54 -0.27
C ALA A 245 -7.54 -0.03 -0.83
N TYR A 246 -7.48 -1.24 -1.37
CA TYR A 246 -8.69 -1.97 -1.76
C TYR A 246 -9.54 -2.30 -0.53
N GLY A 247 -10.87 -2.17 -0.68
CA GLY A 247 -11.83 -2.32 0.41
C GLY A 247 -12.01 -1.06 1.26
N ILE A 248 -11.11 -0.07 1.17
CA ILE A 248 -11.18 1.21 1.88
C ILE A 248 -11.37 2.35 0.87
N ASP A 249 -10.36 2.66 0.10
CA ASP A 249 -10.37 3.76 -0.87
C ASP A 249 -10.85 3.32 -2.25
N ILE A 250 -10.54 2.11 -2.63
CA ILE A 250 -10.98 1.45 -3.86
C ILE A 250 -11.94 0.33 -3.50
N GLN A 251 -13.06 0.25 -4.18
CA GLN A 251 -14.10 -0.74 -3.94
C GLN A 251 -14.54 -1.45 -5.22
N SER A 252 -15.24 -2.57 -5.08
CA SER A 252 -15.72 -3.40 -6.19
C SER A 252 -16.66 -2.68 -7.17
N ARG A 253 -17.17 -1.50 -6.81
CA ARG A 253 -17.98 -0.64 -7.69
C ARG A 253 -17.17 0.32 -8.55
N ASP A 254 -15.88 0.47 -8.29
CA ASP A 254 -15.04 1.48 -8.93
C ASP A 254 -14.46 0.96 -10.24
N LEU A 255 -14.13 1.88 -11.13
CA LEU A 255 -13.47 1.62 -12.41
C LEU A 255 -11.97 1.89 -12.28
N ALA A 256 -11.17 1.19 -13.09
CA ALA A 256 -9.71 1.27 -13.01
C ALA A 256 -9.18 2.73 -13.08
N GLN A 257 -9.69 3.54 -14.00
CA GLN A 257 -9.25 4.93 -14.15
C GLN A 257 -9.71 5.85 -13.01
N GLU A 258 -10.79 5.51 -12.29
CA GLU A 258 -11.25 6.28 -11.13
C GLU A 258 -10.25 6.24 -9.99
N THR A 259 -9.43 5.19 -9.91
CA THR A 259 -8.44 5.01 -8.83
C THR A 259 -7.25 5.95 -8.93
N SER A 260 -7.04 6.61 -10.07
CA SER A 260 -5.83 7.39 -10.39
C SER A 260 -4.51 6.58 -10.35
N GLN A 261 -4.59 5.25 -10.25
CA GLN A 261 -3.43 4.35 -10.23
C GLN A 261 -3.04 3.94 -11.67
N MET A 262 -2.63 4.92 -12.50
CA MET A 262 -2.29 4.66 -13.91
C MET A 262 -1.12 3.66 -14.05
N ARG A 263 -0.25 3.56 -13.04
CA ARG A 263 0.82 2.56 -12.97
C ARG A 263 0.34 1.11 -12.94
N ALA A 264 -0.95 0.88 -12.65
CA ALA A 264 -1.56 -0.45 -12.66
C ALA A 264 -2.04 -0.87 -14.06
N LEU A 265 -2.01 0.02 -15.05
CA LEU A 265 -2.63 -0.18 -16.36
C LEU A 265 -1.58 -0.23 -17.47
N SER A 266 -1.56 -1.30 -18.24
CA SER A 266 -0.84 -1.35 -19.51
C SER A 266 -1.82 -1.20 -20.66
N PHE A 267 -1.52 -0.26 -21.56
CA PHE A 267 -2.30 -0.02 -22.78
C PHE A 267 -1.67 -0.64 -24.03
N THR A 268 -0.59 -1.38 -23.86
CA THR A 268 0.17 -2.00 -24.97
C THR A 268 0.24 -3.52 -24.88
N LYS A 269 -0.21 -4.10 -23.77
CA LYS A 269 -0.30 -5.56 -23.59
C LYS A 269 -1.46 -6.17 -24.37
N GLY A 270 -1.50 -7.52 -24.45
CA GLY A 270 -2.60 -8.30 -25.00
C GLY A 270 -3.92 -8.15 -24.22
N CYS A 271 -4.94 -8.89 -24.65
CA CYS A 271 -6.27 -8.84 -24.06
C CYS A 271 -6.27 -9.33 -22.60
N TYR A 272 -7.11 -8.70 -21.77
CA TYR A 272 -7.37 -9.11 -20.40
C TYR A 272 -8.85 -8.88 -20.02
N LEU A 273 -9.30 -9.53 -18.96
CA LEU A 273 -10.68 -9.43 -18.49
C LEU A 273 -11.04 -7.97 -18.12
N GLY A 274 -12.15 -7.47 -18.68
CA GLY A 274 -12.62 -6.09 -18.46
C GLY A 274 -11.93 -5.01 -19.31
N GLN A 275 -10.97 -5.36 -20.17
CA GLN A 275 -10.23 -4.43 -21.00
C GLN A 275 -11.12 -3.55 -21.88
N GLU A 276 -12.23 -4.07 -22.41
CA GLU A 276 -13.12 -3.29 -23.28
C GLU A 276 -13.58 -1.99 -22.63
N ILE A 277 -13.93 -2.04 -21.34
CA ILE A 277 -14.38 -0.85 -20.59
C ILE A 277 -13.21 0.11 -20.37
N VAL A 278 -12.03 -0.41 -20.02
CA VAL A 278 -10.81 0.40 -19.81
C VAL A 278 -10.43 1.14 -21.09
N GLU A 279 -10.41 0.45 -22.24
CA GLU A 279 -10.09 1.06 -23.54
C GLU A 279 -11.18 2.02 -24.03
N ARG A 280 -12.46 1.73 -23.78
CA ARG A 280 -13.56 2.64 -24.12
C ARG A 280 -13.45 3.96 -23.35
N ILE A 281 -13.13 3.89 -22.05
CA ILE A 281 -12.92 5.10 -21.23
C ILE A 281 -11.71 5.87 -21.76
N ARG A 282 -10.59 5.20 -22.04
CA ARG A 282 -9.38 5.82 -22.60
C ARG A 282 -9.64 6.55 -23.91
N SER A 283 -10.39 5.92 -24.82
CA SER A 283 -10.54 6.41 -26.20
C SER A 283 -11.69 7.40 -26.41
N ARG A 284 -12.77 7.28 -25.67
CA ARG A 284 -14.03 8.00 -25.93
C ARG A 284 -14.74 8.52 -24.69
N GLY A 285 -14.27 8.18 -23.51
CA GLY A 285 -14.93 8.48 -22.27
C GLY A 285 -14.09 9.33 -21.32
N GLN A 286 -14.78 9.89 -20.35
CA GLN A 286 -14.17 10.49 -19.18
C GLN A 286 -14.78 9.82 -17.95
N VAL A 287 -13.97 9.53 -16.97
CA VAL A 287 -14.50 9.17 -15.66
C VAL A 287 -15.03 10.44 -14.98
N HIS A 288 -16.11 10.29 -14.23
CA HIS A 288 -16.77 11.42 -13.58
C HIS A 288 -16.20 11.75 -12.22
N ARG A 289 -15.30 10.91 -11.72
CA ARG A 289 -14.68 11.06 -10.41
C ARG A 289 -13.31 10.39 -10.41
N HIS A 290 -12.44 10.88 -9.52
CA HIS A 290 -11.12 10.31 -9.30
C HIS A 290 -10.79 10.26 -7.81
N LEU A 291 -9.97 9.32 -7.44
CA LEU A 291 -9.33 9.30 -6.14
C LEU A 291 -8.25 10.39 -6.08
N ARG A 292 -8.28 11.21 -5.03
CA ARG A 292 -7.35 12.35 -4.84
C ARG A 292 -6.84 12.41 -3.42
N SER A 293 -5.60 12.85 -3.30
CA SER A 293 -5.05 13.30 -2.02
C SER A 293 -5.55 14.70 -1.70
N LEU A 294 -5.89 14.94 -0.45
CA LEU A 294 -6.52 16.15 0.03
C LEU A 294 -5.82 16.64 1.29
N GLU A 295 -5.72 17.96 1.43
CA GLU A 295 -5.45 18.61 2.72
C GLU A 295 -6.77 19.12 3.29
N ILE A 296 -7.01 18.82 4.55
CA ILE A 296 -8.22 19.19 5.29
C ILE A 296 -7.89 20.39 6.16
N ILE A 297 -8.68 21.45 6.04
CA ILE A 297 -8.55 22.70 6.77
C ILE A 297 -9.81 22.89 7.62
N PRO A 298 -9.77 22.57 8.92
CA PRO A 298 -10.92 22.76 9.79
C PRO A 298 -11.22 24.25 10.03
N ASP A 299 -12.51 24.59 10.14
CA ASP A 299 -12.95 25.93 10.48
C ASP A 299 -12.59 26.31 11.93
N ASN A 300 -12.43 25.31 12.81
CA ASN A 300 -12.07 25.46 14.21
C ASN A 300 -10.84 24.63 14.56
N THR A 301 -10.07 25.09 15.55
CA THR A 301 -8.86 24.38 16.04
C THR A 301 -9.15 23.19 16.94
N GLY A 302 -10.35 22.63 16.90
CA GLY A 302 -10.73 21.43 17.66
C GLY A 302 -9.97 20.17 17.23
N ASP A 303 -9.97 19.16 18.10
CA ASP A 303 -9.24 17.92 17.86
C ASP A 303 -9.99 16.91 16.96
N ASP A 304 -11.23 17.20 16.61
CA ASP A 304 -12.05 16.28 15.81
C ASP A 304 -11.59 16.21 14.35
N LEU A 305 -11.32 14.99 13.91
CA LEU A 305 -11.05 14.69 12.51
C LEU A 305 -12.35 14.36 11.77
N PRO A 306 -12.50 14.79 10.51
CA PRO A 306 -13.59 14.26 9.69
C PRO A 306 -13.41 12.74 9.55
N LEU A 307 -14.52 12.01 9.62
CA LEU A 307 -14.50 10.56 9.52
C LEU A 307 -14.47 10.10 8.04
N PRO A 308 -13.93 8.92 7.74
CA PRO A 308 -14.20 8.26 6.48
C PRO A 308 -15.70 8.21 6.20
N GLY A 309 -16.11 8.49 4.96
CA GLY A 309 -17.53 8.66 4.59
C GLY A 309 -18.04 10.10 4.65
N THR A 310 -17.26 11.04 5.17
CA THR A 310 -17.65 12.47 5.18
C THR A 310 -17.85 12.99 3.76
N GLU A 311 -19.06 13.55 3.50
CA GLU A 311 -19.42 14.11 2.20
C GLU A 311 -18.68 15.45 1.96
N LEU A 312 -18.13 15.59 0.76
CA LEU A 312 -17.56 16.83 0.24
C LEU A 312 -18.55 17.50 -0.72
N LYS A 313 -18.68 18.82 -0.61
CA LYS A 313 -19.57 19.63 -1.44
C LYS A 313 -18.81 20.72 -2.19
N LEU A 314 -19.19 20.93 -3.44
CA LEU A 314 -18.77 22.07 -4.26
C LEU A 314 -19.97 22.96 -4.49
N ALA A 315 -19.90 24.25 -4.13
CA ALA A 315 -21.03 25.17 -4.25
C ALA A 315 -22.35 24.61 -3.67
N GLY A 316 -22.27 23.90 -2.54
CA GLY A 316 -23.40 23.26 -1.86
C GLY A 316 -23.91 21.95 -2.45
N LYS A 317 -23.37 21.47 -3.58
CA LYS A 317 -23.75 20.20 -4.21
C LYS A 317 -22.76 19.08 -3.86
N PRO A 318 -23.22 17.81 -3.72
CA PRO A 318 -22.33 16.67 -3.49
C PRO A 318 -21.25 16.56 -4.57
N ALA A 319 -19.99 16.57 -4.17
CA ALA A 319 -18.84 16.57 -5.08
C ALA A 319 -17.75 15.53 -4.74
N GLY A 320 -17.91 14.81 -3.64
CA GLY A 320 -16.97 13.76 -3.27
C GLY A 320 -17.25 13.17 -1.89
N THR A 321 -16.37 12.26 -1.48
CA THR A 321 -16.42 11.60 -0.16
C THR A 321 -15.02 11.29 0.30
N LEU A 322 -14.69 11.57 1.56
CA LEU A 322 -13.43 11.15 2.18
C LEU A 322 -13.45 9.63 2.41
N THR A 323 -12.35 8.96 2.09
CA THR A 323 -12.21 7.50 2.27
C THR A 323 -11.21 7.14 3.36
N SER A 324 -10.15 7.92 3.50
CA SER A 324 -9.13 7.79 4.54
C SER A 324 -8.73 9.16 5.05
N VAL A 325 -8.45 9.27 6.35
CA VAL A 325 -8.07 10.54 6.99
C VAL A 325 -6.98 10.30 8.02
N THR A 326 -5.99 11.17 8.07
CA THR A 326 -4.94 11.18 9.11
C THR A 326 -4.60 12.58 9.54
N ALA A 327 -4.07 12.72 10.75
CA ALA A 327 -3.53 13.98 11.25
C ALA A 327 -2.09 13.82 11.67
N LEU A 328 -1.31 14.84 11.41
CA LEU A 328 0.07 14.97 11.86
C LEU A 328 0.18 16.13 12.83
N THR A 329 0.74 15.85 13.99
CA THR A 329 1.09 16.87 14.97
C THR A 329 2.59 17.10 14.85
N SER A 330 2.99 18.32 14.41
CA SER A 330 4.38 18.75 14.35
C SER A 330 5.33 17.90 13.48
N LEU A 331 5.33 18.12 12.18
CA LEU A 331 6.39 17.62 11.31
C LEU A 331 7.08 18.75 10.53
N PRO A 332 8.26 19.23 11.02
CA PRO A 332 9.08 20.17 10.26
C PRO A 332 9.57 19.62 8.91
N ALA A 333 9.46 18.29 8.73
CA ALA A 333 10.03 17.58 7.58
C ALA A 333 9.14 17.52 6.34
N LEU A 334 7.81 17.67 6.45
CA LEU A 334 6.92 17.64 5.28
C LEU A 334 6.84 19.03 4.64
N GLN A 335 7.30 19.14 3.40
CA GLN A 335 7.06 20.31 2.57
C GLN A 335 5.76 20.13 1.79
N LEU A 336 4.88 21.12 1.98
CA LEU A 336 3.90 21.51 0.99
C LEU A 336 4.28 22.94 0.58
N ASP A 337 4.11 23.26 -0.67
CA ASP A 337 4.41 24.57 -1.25
C ASP A 337 4.36 25.74 -0.27
N GLY A 338 5.48 26.03 0.33
CA GLY A 338 5.97 27.33 0.79
C GLY A 338 5.27 28.09 1.93
N THR A 339 4.15 27.68 2.57
CA THR A 339 3.34 28.66 3.29
C THR A 339 2.85 28.32 4.71
N GLN A 340 3.24 27.21 5.33
CA GLN A 340 2.72 26.90 6.67
C GLN A 340 3.80 26.98 7.78
N PRO A 341 3.46 27.56 8.96
CA PRO A 341 4.39 27.62 10.09
C PRO A 341 4.71 26.24 10.63
N SER A 342 5.96 26.04 10.99
CA SER A 342 6.45 24.85 11.70
C SER A 342 5.66 24.64 12.99
N GLY A 343 5.10 23.44 13.21
CA GLY A 343 4.46 23.05 14.47
C GLY A 343 2.93 23.02 14.49
N ALA A 344 2.25 23.41 13.41
CA ALA A 344 0.79 23.29 13.33
C ALA A 344 0.36 21.86 13.03
N ARG A 345 -0.76 21.42 13.62
CA ARG A 345 -1.44 20.17 13.24
C ARG A 345 -1.93 20.29 11.80
N ARG A 346 -1.62 19.29 10.99
CA ARG A 346 -2.09 19.20 9.59
C ARG A 346 -2.88 17.92 9.41
N ILE A 347 -3.93 17.99 8.60
CA ILE A 347 -4.82 16.87 8.35
C ILE A 347 -4.79 16.56 6.86
N PHE A 348 -4.56 15.30 6.53
CA PHE A 348 -4.52 14.77 5.17
C PHE A 348 -5.56 13.69 4.99
N ALA A 349 -6.03 13.55 3.77
CA ALA A 349 -7.04 12.56 3.43
C ALA A 349 -6.84 12.00 2.02
N ILE A 350 -7.40 10.83 1.79
CA ILE A 350 -7.72 10.32 0.46
C ILE A 350 -9.24 10.42 0.31
N GLY A 351 -9.71 10.80 -0.88
CA GLY A 351 -11.14 10.89 -1.15
C GLY A 351 -11.46 10.69 -2.62
N MET A 352 -12.64 10.14 -2.87
CA MET A 352 -13.20 10.04 -4.22
C MET A 352 -13.89 11.37 -4.55
N VAL A 353 -13.37 12.10 -5.53
CA VAL A 353 -13.77 13.48 -5.88
C VAL A 353 -14.29 13.53 -7.32
N ARG A 354 -15.37 14.27 -7.56
CA ARG A 354 -15.90 14.48 -8.91
C ARG A 354 -14.93 15.30 -9.76
N ALA A 355 -14.79 14.94 -11.03
CA ALA A 355 -13.88 15.61 -11.97
C ALA A 355 -14.14 17.12 -12.10
N GLU A 356 -15.38 17.56 -11.94
CA GLU A 356 -15.73 18.99 -11.93
C GLU A 356 -15.09 19.79 -10.80
N ALA A 357 -14.83 19.14 -9.65
CA ALA A 357 -14.18 19.77 -8.52
C ALA A 357 -12.66 19.95 -8.72
N GLU A 358 -12.05 19.15 -9.58
CA GLU A 358 -10.61 19.25 -9.88
C GLU A 358 -10.25 20.49 -10.68
N ILE A 359 -11.21 20.97 -11.50
CA ILE A 359 -11.03 22.17 -12.36
C ILE A 359 -11.63 23.43 -11.74
N SER A 360 -12.37 23.28 -10.63
CA SER A 360 -13.00 24.40 -9.94
C SER A 360 -11.97 25.25 -9.18
N LYS A 361 -12.21 26.55 -9.14
CA LYS A 361 -11.47 27.48 -8.27
C LYS A 361 -12.04 27.54 -6.86
N GLU A 362 -13.26 27.06 -6.65
CA GLU A 362 -13.90 27.02 -5.35
C GLU A 362 -13.40 25.82 -4.56
N PRO A 363 -13.13 25.99 -3.25
CA PRO A 363 -12.73 24.88 -2.40
C PRO A 363 -13.88 23.90 -2.20
N LEU A 364 -13.53 22.64 -2.01
CA LEU A 364 -14.47 21.66 -1.48
C LEU A 364 -14.77 21.96 -0.01
N ARG A 365 -16.02 21.77 0.39
CA ARG A 365 -16.47 22.00 1.79
C ARG A 365 -17.03 20.73 2.39
N TYR A 366 -16.81 20.55 3.68
CA TYR A 366 -17.52 19.58 4.53
C TYR A 366 -18.10 20.29 5.75
N ALA A 367 -18.84 19.60 6.61
CA ALA A 367 -19.55 20.19 7.73
C ALA A 367 -18.66 20.94 8.76
N GLY A 368 -17.34 20.66 8.79
CA GLY A 368 -16.39 21.25 9.74
C GLY A 368 -15.24 22.03 9.10
N GLY A 369 -15.29 22.31 7.77
CA GLY A 369 -14.20 23.08 7.14
C GLY A 369 -14.10 22.91 5.62
N GLU A 370 -12.88 23.09 5.12
CA GLU A 370 -12.51 22.99 3.71
C GLU A 370 -11.66 21.74 3.46
N ALA A 371 -11.73 21.23 2.22
CA ALA A 371 -10.83 20.23 1.69
C ALA A 371 -10.21 20.75 0.40
N ARG A 372 -8.89 20.71 0.30
CA ARG A 372 -8.13 21.16 -0.87
C ARG A 372 -7.48 19.97 -1.55
N ILE A 373 -7.70 19.82 -2.84
CA ILE A 373 -7.03 18.78 -3.63
C ILE A 373 -5.55 19.13 -3.74
N LEU A 374 -4.68 18.19 -3.38
CA LEU A 374 -3.24 18.33 -3.56
C LEU A 374 -2.89 18.12 -5.04
N THR A 375 -2.36 19.15 -5.67
CA THR A 375 -1.94 19.12 -7.09
C THR A 375 -0.49 18.67 -7.24
N THR A 376 0.29 18.77 -6.18
CA THR A 376 1.70 18.37 -6.10
C THR A 376 1.86 17.27 -5.05
N PRO A 377 2.62 16.21 -5.32
CA PRO A 377 2.95 15.21 -4.31
C PRO A 377 3.64 15.85 -3.10
N LEU A 378 3.42 15.27 -1.93
CA LEU A 378 4.15 15.64 -0.74
C LEU A 378 5.63 15.27 -0.89
N GLU A 379 6.52 16.08 -0.31
CA GLU A 379 7.96 15.81 -0.28
C GLU A 379 8.49 15.87 1.15
N VAL A 380 9.45 14.99 1.46
CA VAL A 380 10.15 15.00 2.75
C VAL A 380 11.45 15.79 2.62
N ARG A 381 11.63 16.84 3.45
CA ARG A 381 12.89 17.61 3.50
C ARG A 381 14.02 16.74 4.03
N GLY A 382 15.14 16.69 3.29
CA GLY A 382 16.37 16.00 3.71
C GLY A 382 16.60 14.65 3.06
N GLY A 383 15.71 14.14 2.24
CA GLY A 383 16.01 13.10 1.26
C GLY A 383 16.89 13.70 0.16
N ASN A 384 17.98 13.02 -0.21
CA ASN A 384 18.95 13.46 -1.19
C ASN A 384 18.27 14.06 -2.44
N ALA A 385 18.44 15.39 -2.61
CA ALA A 385 18.03 16.13 -3.80
C ALA A 385 18.91 15.82 -5.03
N ALA A 386 19.57 14.66 -5.07
CA ALA A 386 20.65 14.38 -6.02
C ALA A 386 20.24 13.61 -7.28
N GLU A 387 18.97 13.26 -7.51
CA GLU A 387 18.60 12.48 -8.72
C GLU A 387 17.26 12.84 -9.35
N LYS A 388 16.90 14.13 -9.44
CA LYS A 388 15.78 14.56 -10.28
C LYS A 388 16.25 15.49 -11.42
N ASN A 389 17.22 15.04 -12.20
CA ASN A 389 17.54 15.64 -13.52
C ASN A 389 18.10 14.53 -14.42
N VAL A 390 17.25 13.74 -15.04
CA VAL A 390 17.43 13.20 -16.42
C VAL A 390 16.05 12.97 -17.01
#